data_9f09151e25c28842a596938415fbe8e2
#
_entry.id   9f09151e25c28842a596938415fbe8e2
#
_cell.length_a   1.000
_cell.length_b   1.000
_cell.length_c   1.000
_cell.angle_alpha   90.00
_cell.angle_beta   90.00
_cell.angle_gamma   90.00
#
_symmetry.space_group_name_H-M   'P 1'
#
loop_
_entity.id
_entity.type
_entity.pdbx_description
1 polymer ?
#
loop_
_entity_poly.entity_id
_entity_poly.type
_entity_poly.pdbx_seq_one_letter_code
_entity_poly.pdbx_strand_id
1 'polypeptide(L)'
;MVEDAELEIYNEIINKGCCKRCVLRYLGQCRTLLTFEHPNTCLVNFGYMDPIEEFEEERKAKIRKSNPCSVCLGLLQDPAIEEMFACEGLNNISEYLSQTFVAYITFPTCILIRDHSMKLHLKRLFPNLFDCSKVIKVNNAWRYAVEERLSQTLKKSYSHLSKLTLHFYTKYQLEDDELEAVQRVLKNLPKNNLSKHCVYNMLETISDNEFGNLVNVPPKVPLYAVTLDTMKFFSEAIHLIGNYLKYSRDLFQVQNLFNTASLDFSIETIIVDAVRNVASDFKDAVFKASGFDDNNIRVLGSGRTFHLQLNDPKFESVSKKQCQVIEGIIQRSKLMAVRNLRECDKRDICILLDNEQRGARSYKALCMVYKCKNIDYCINAVNMYESLNVCQKIPLKVFHKRKFYKKRRKIFQIKARKLKASLNSSMGTLEGLNLRSVIS
;
A
#
# COMPACT_ATOMS: atom_id res chain seq x y z
N MET A 1 20.74 5.55 41.36
CA MET A 1 20.90 7.01 41.55
C MET A 1 21.26 7.58 40.21
N VAL A 2 20.62 8.67 39.80
CA VAL A 2 20.96 9.42 38.60
C VAL A 2 22.30 10.06 38.83
N GLU A 3 23.21 10.05 37.85
CA GLU A 3 24.45 10.79 37.94
C GLU A 3 24.15 12.30 37.92
N ASP A 4 24.88 13.11 38.69
CA ASP A 4 24.66 14.57 38.76
C ASP A 4 24.63 15.22 37.37
N ALA A 5 25.41 14.70 36.44
CA ALA A 5 25.49 15.13 35.06
C ALA A 5 24.19 14.89 34.23
N GLU A 6 23.50 13.78 34.44
CA GLU A 6 22.21 13.52 33.80
C GLU A 6 21.12 14.43 34.35
N LEU A 7 21.20 14.79 35.63
CA LEU A 7 20.29 15.75 36.26
C LEU A 7 20.46 17.16 35.69
N GLU A 8 21.71 17.58 35.40
CA GLU A 8 21.96 18.86 34.72
C GLU A 8 21.34 18.89 33.32
N ILE A 9 21.49 17.83 32.55
CA ILE A 9 20.84 17.69 31.20
C ILE A 9 19.32 17.74 31.32
N TYR A 10 18.75 17.03 32.30
CA TYR A 10 17.32 17.06 32.60
C TYR A 10 16.83 18.48 32.86
N ASN A 11 17.47 19.19 33.77
CA ASN A 11 17.09 20.54 34.13
C ASN A 11 17.20 21.52 32.95
N GLU A 12 18.22 21.40 32.12
CA GLU A 12 18.41 22.26 30.95
C GLU A 12 17.24 22.00 29.93
N ILE A 13 16.87 20.74 29.65
CA ILE A 13 15.81 20.44 28.73
C ILE A 13 14.45 20.97 29.20
N ILE A 14 14.14 20.84 30.49
CA ILE A 14 12.92 21.40 31.11
C ILE A 14 12.91 22.92 31.00
N ASN A 15 14.04 23.60 31.35
CA ASN A 15 14.18 25.04 31.30
C ASN A 15 13.99 25.62 29.89
N LYS A 16 14.28 24.83 28.83
CA LYS A 16 14.02 25.23 27.44
C LYS A 16 12.57 24.95 27.00
N GLY A 17 11.69 24.58 27.90
CA GLY A 17 10.24 24.37 27.62
C GLY A 17 9.91 23.07 26.93
N CYS A 18 10.72 22.04 27.11
CA CYS A 18 10.39 20.71 26.64
C CYS A 18 9.39 20.00 27.55
N CYS A 19 8.50 19.21 26.97
CA CYS A 19 7.61 18.33 27.73
C CYS A 19 8.35 17.10 28.28
N LYS A 20 7.78 16.47 29.29
CA LYS A 20 8.37 15.31 29.98
C LYS A 20 8.71 14.13 29.06
N ARG A 21 7.85 13.84 28.07
CA ARG A 21 8.15 12.81 27.06
C ARG A 21 9.34 13.17 26.17
N CYS A 22 9.54 14.46 25.86
CA CYS A 22 10.75 14.91 25.17
C CYS A 22 11.98 14.79 26.05
N VAL A 23 11.87 15.07 27.35
CA VAL A 23 12.98 14.84 28.30
C VAL A 23 13.41 13.38 28.29
N LEU A 24 12.47 12.46 28.54
CA LEU A 24 12.73 11.01 28.52
C LEU A 24 13.37 10.57 27.19
N ARG A 25 12.93 11.15 26.10
CA ARG A 25 13.45 10.88 24.75
C ARG A 25 14.91 11.31 24.60
N TYR A 26 15.28 12.50 25.08
CA TYR A 26 16.65 13.01 25.00
C TYR A 26 17.60 12.29 25.95
N LEU A 27 17.12 11.86 27.11
CA LEU A 27 17.89 11.04 28.03
C LEU A 27 18.02 9.57 27.59
N GLY A 28 17.39 9.18 26.47
CA GLY A 28 17.43 7.82 25.98
C GLY A 28 16.72 6.82 26.89
N GLN A 29 15.86 7.30 27.80
CA GLN A 29 15.17 6.48 28.79
C GLN A 29 13.95 5.81 28.16
N CYS A 30 14.13 4.60 27.65
CA CYS A 30 13.06 3.78 27.13
C CYS A 30 13.26 2.33 27.58
N ARG A 31 13.02 2.07 28.87
CA ARG A 31 13.18 0.74 29.44
C ARG A 31 11.93 -0.14 29.25
N THR A 32 10.75 0.49 29.13
CA THR A 32 9.47 -0.20 28.90
C THR A 32 8.58 0.65 28.02
N LEU A 33 7.56 0.05 27.36
CA LEU A 33 6.53 0.77 26.61
C LEU A 33 5.80 1.79 27.48
N LEU A 34 5.58 1.47 28.76
CA LEU A 34 4.91 2.32 29.75
C LEU A 34 5.66 3.63 30.06
N THR A 35 6.96 3.72 29.72
CA THR A 35 7.77 4.92 29.99
C THR A 35 7.17 6.19 29.38
N PHE A 36 6.60 6.10 28.18
CA PHE A 36 6.01 7.26 27.50
C PHE A 36 4.51 7.43 27.75
N GLU A 37 3.83 6.42 28.27
CA GLU A 37 2.43 6.50 28.69
C GLU A 37 2.30 7.29 29.99
N HIS A 38 3.13 6.97 30.97
CA HIS A 38 3.13 7.60 32.32
C HIS A 38 4.46 8.35 32.56
N PRO A 39 4.72 9.47 31.89
CA PRO A 39 6.02 10.13 31.94
C PRO A 39 6.39 10.67 33.32
N ASN A 40 5.40 11.11 34.12
CA ASN A 40 5.66 11.61 35.49
C ASN A 40 6.18 10.50 36.37
N THR A 41 5.45 9.42 36.47
CA THR A 41 5.84 8.26 37.29
C THR A 41 7.19 7.69 36.86
N CYS A 42 7.50 7.71 35.57
CA CYS A 42 8.79 7.27 35.08
C CYS A 42 9.93 8.22 35.49
N LEU A 43 9.73 9.54 35.44
CA LEU A 43 10.73 10.52 35.89
C LEU A 43 11.01 10.38 37.37
N VAL A 44 10.00 10.14 38.20
CA VAL A 44 10.18 9.85 39.65
C VAL A 44 10.94 8.54 39.85
N ASN A 45 10.54 7.46 39.18
CA ASN A 45 11.18 6.15 39.31
C ASN A 45 12.64 6.14 38.84
N PHE A 46 13.00 7.01 37.89
CA PHE A 46 14.36 7.17 37.45
C PHE A 46 15.14 8.14 38.35
N GLY A 47 14.50 8.86 39.28
CA GLY A 47 15.14 9.78 40.20
C GLY A 47 15.40 11.18 39.65
N TYR A 48 14.74 11.59 38.57
CA TYR A 48 14.85 12.94 38.01
C TYR A 48 13.85 13.92 38.63
N MET A 49 12.79 13.43 39.26
CA MET A 49 11.73 14.25 39.86
C MET A 49 11.40 13.75 41.27
N ASP A 50 11.09 14.66 42.20
CA ASP A 50 10.60 14.31 43.53
C ASP A 50 9.12 13.88 43.46
N PRO A 51 8.69 12.84 44.18
CA PRO A 51 7.27 12.43 44.29
C PRO A 51 6.33 13.57 44.73
N ILE A 52 6.79 14.50 45.54
CA ILE A 52 5.98 15.64 46.00
C ILE A 52 5.77 16.63 44.86
N GLU A 53 6.78 16.85 44.01
CA GLU A 53 6.67 17.70 42.82
C GLU A 53 5.68 17.10 41.78
N GLU A 54 5.66 15.77 41.65
CA GLU A 54 4.68 15.08 40.79
C GLU A 54 3.25 15.47 41.16
N PHE A 55 2.92 15.39 42.45
CA PHE A 55 1.58 15.69 42.95
C PHE A 55 1.18 17.16 42.76
N GLU A 56 2.12 18.07 42.96
CA GLU A 56 1.89 19.50 42.75
C GLU A 56 1.72 19.86 41.27
N GLU A 57 2.50 19.24 40.39
CA GLU A 57 2.40 19.49 38.94
C GLU A 57 1.12 18.93 38.34
N GLU A 58 0.67 17.77 38.75
CA GLU A 58 -0.64 17.22 38.33
C GLU A 58 -1.78 18.16 38.75
N ARG A 59 -1.69 18.76 39.93
CA ARG A 59 -2.64 19.74 40.44
C ARG A 59 -2.60 21.03 39.62
N LYS A 60 -1.39 21.51 39.23
CA LYS A 60 -1.19 22.70 38.39
C LYS A 60 -1.63 22.46 36.93
N ALA A 61 -1.39 21.25 36.38
CA ALA A 61 -1.76 20.89 35.02
C ALA A 61 -3.28 20.86 34.82
N LYS A 62 -4.07 20.52 35.84
CA LYS A 62 -5.52 20.59 35.82
C LYS A 62 -6.05 22.03 35.76
N ILE A 63 -5.26 23.02 36.14
CA ILE A 63 -5.65 24.43 36.29
C ILE A 63 -5.10 25.31 35.16
N ARG A 64 -3.94 24.98 34.57
CA ARG A 64 -3.27 25.78 33.52
C ARG A 64 -3.14 24.99 32.23
N LYS A 65 -3.50 25.61 31.09
CA LYS A 65 -3.08 25.11 29.78
C LYS A 65 -1.57 25.09 29.75
N SER A 66 -0.93 23.92 29.66
CA SER A 66 0.51 23.80 29.50
C SER A 66 0.92 24.43 28.16
N ASN A 67 2.00 25.20 28.17
CA ASN A 67 2.58 25.72 26.92
C ASN A 67 2.98 24.57 26.00
N PRO A 68 2.83 24.73 24.68
CA PRO A 68 3.31 23.71 23.74
C PRO A 68 4.83 23.52 23.89
N CYS A 69 5.27 22.27 23.80
CA CYS A 69 6.68 21.90 23.90
C CYS A 69 7.52 22.55 22.81
N SER A 70 8.67 23.12 23.17
CA SER A 70 9.59 23.80 22.24
C SER A 70 10.10 22.91 21.10
N VAL A 71 10.13 21.59 21.28
CA VAL A 71 10.62 20.63 20.28
C VAL A 71 9.49 19.94 19.55
N CYS A 72 8.59 19.25 20.25
CA CYS A 72 7.56 18.45 19.61
C CYS A 72 6.27 19.22 19.29
N LEU A 73 6.25 20.55 19.55
CA LEU A 73 5.07 21.40 19.31
C LEU A 73 3.78 20.89 19.98
N GLY A 74 3.92 20.22 21.12
CA GLY A 74 2.80 19.63 21.83
C GLY A 74 2.41 18.21 21.38
N LEU A 75 2.99 17.68 20.30
CA LEU A 75 2.67 16.37 19.75
C LEU A 75 2.71 15.22 20.77
N LEU A 76 3.68 15.27 21.68
CA LEU A 76 3.89 14.27 22.72
C LEU A 76 3.23 14.66 24.06
N GLN A 77 2.44 15.73 24.11
CA GLN A 77 1.69 16.14 25.31
C GLN A 77 0.31 15.54 25.33
N ASP A 78 -0.26 15.37 26.53
CA ASP A 78 -1.54 14.71 26.72
C ASP A 78 -2.70 15.36 25.93
N PRO A 79 -2.80 16.72 25.79
CA PRO A 79 -3.88 17.32 25.01
C PRO A 79 -3.94 16.83 23.55
N ALA A 80 -2.78 16.70 22.88
CA ALA A 80 -2.73 16.22 21.50
C ALA A 80 -3.04 14.71 21.41
N ILE A 81 -2.62 13.93 22.41
CA ILE A 81 -2.93 12.51 22.48
C ILE A 81 -4.43 12.31 22.74
N GLU A 82 -5.03 13.05 23.66
CA GLU A 82 -6.47 12.99 23.92
C GLU A 82 -7.32 13.37 22.69
N GLU A 83 -6.89 14.39 21.92
CA GLU A 83 -7.54 14.76 20.66
C GLU A 83 -7.54 13.59 19.66
N MET A 84 -6.45 12.80 19.59
CA MET A 84 -6.37 11.62 18.73
C MET A 84 -7.34 10.51 19.18
N PHE A 85 -7.50 10.31 20.48
CA PHE A 85 -8.43 9.31 21.03
C PHE A 85 -9.89 9.74 20.96
N ALA A 86 -10.17 11.04 20.87
CA ALA A 86 -11.51 11.58 20.65
C ALA A 86 -11.98 11.48 19.19
N CYS A 87 -11.13 11.00 18.28
CA CYS A 87 -11.46 10.88 16.86
C CYS A 87 -12.52 9.79 16.62
N GLU A 88 -13.66 10.18 16.03
CA GLU A 88 -14.77 9.25 15.72
C GLU A 88 -14.35 8.07 14.83
N GLY A 89 -13.33 8.27 13.99
CA GLY A 89 -12.78 7.22 13.13
C GLY A 89 -12.31 5.95 13.85
N LEU A 90 -11.92 6.06 15.13
CA LEU A 90 -11.50 4.89 15.92
C LEU A 90 -12.61 3.86 16.11
N ASN A 91 -13.85 4.29 16.18
CA ASN A 91 -15.01 3.40 16.37
C ASN A 91 -15.23 2.48 15.15
N ASN A 92 -14.91 2.95 13.94
CA ASN A 92 -15.11 2.22 12.70
C ASN A 92 -14.08 1.10 12.49
N ILE A 93 -12.99 1.11 13.26
CA ILE A 93 -11.94 0.08 13.19
C ILE A 93 -12.44 -1.28 13.69
N SER A 94 -13.48 -1.30 14.52
CA SER A 94 -14.13 -2.54 15.00
C SER A 94 -14.68 -3.42 13.85
N GLU A 95 -14.96 -2.84 12.68
CA GLU A 95 -15.42 -3.56 11.50
C GLU A 95 -14.33 -4.46 10.88
N TYR A 96 -13.05 -4.18 11.16
CA TYR A 96 -11.93 -4.98 10.66
C TYR A 96 -11.70 -6.20 11.56
N LEU A 97 -11.73 -7.38 10.96
CA LEU A 97 -11.57 -8.65 11.66
C LEU A 97 -10.13 -8.94 12.10
N SER A 98 -9.17 -8.13 11.66
CA SER A 98 -7.77 -8.25 12.07
C SER A 98 -7.63 -8.20 13.60
N GLN A 99 -6.84 -9.12 14.16
CA GLN A 99 -6.52 -9.16 15.59
C GLN A 99 -5.35 -8.21 15.94
N THR A 100 -4.67 -7.70 14.93
CA THR A 100 -3.52 -6.84 15.10
C THR A 100 -3.70 -5.53 14.34
N PHE A 101 -2.94 -4.51 14.75
CA PHE A 101 -2.84 -3.22 14.04
C PHE A 101 -1.42 -2.68 14.09
N VAL A 102 -1.11 -1.75 13.19
CA VAL A 102 0.07 -0.90 13.24
C VAL A 102 -0.35 0.57 13.18
N ALA A 103 0.29 1.43 13.96
CA ALA A 103 -0.03 2.85 14.00
C ALA A 103 1.16 3.70 13.56
N TYR A 104 0.88 4.69 12.72
CA TYR A 104 1.82 5.67 12.22
C TYR A 104 1.33 7.08 12.46
N ILE A 105 2.28 8.02 12.58
CA ILE A 105 2.00 9.44 12.67
C ILE A 105 2.76 10.22 11.61
N THR A 106 2.05 11.10 10.93
CA THR A 106 2.65 12.16 10.12
C THR A 106 2.55 13.46 10.91
N PHE A 107 3.70 14.01 11.25
CA PHE A 107 3.83 15.27 11.99
C PHE A 107 4.49 16.34 11.11
N PRO A 108 4.37 17.64 11.46
CA PRO A 108 4.98 18.76 10.75
C PRO A 108 6.50 18.63 10.61
N THR A 109 7.02 19.00 9.45
CA THR A 109 8.45 18.85 9.11
C THR A 109 9.35 19.72 9.98
N CYS A 110 8.86 20.87 10.45
CA CYS A 110 9.56 21.76 11.36
C CYS A 110 9.95 21.08 12.68
N ILE A 111 9.26 20.04 13.12
CA ILE A 111 9.65 19.24 14.29
C ILE A 111 11.05 18.62 14.13
N LEU A 112 11.43 18.21 12.91
CA LEU A 112 12.78 17.68 12.65
C LEU A 112 13.86 18.75 12.85
N ILE A 113 13.57 19.99 12.43
CA ILE A 113 14.47 21.13 12.58
C ILE A 113 14.61 21.49 14.05
N ARG A 114 13.51 21.56 14.78
CA ARG A 114 13.49 21.83 16.23
C ARG A 114 14.20 20.74 17.03
N ASP A 115 14.02 19.48 16.65
CA ASP A 115 14.71 18.34 17.25
C ASP A 115 16.22 18.41 17.03
N HIS A 116 16.67 18.76 15.83
CA HIS A 116 18.08 18.94 15.51
C HIS A 116 18.67 20.14 16.26
N SER A 117 17.94 21.26 16.34
CA SER A 117 18.34 22.45 17.10
C SER A 117 18.58 22.16 18.59
N MET A 118 17.67 21.39 19.22
CA MET A 118 17.84 21.01 20.62
C MET A 118 19.02 20.05 20.80
N LYS A 119 19.20 19.09 19.93
CA LYS A 119 20.36 18.18 19.95
C LYS A 119 21.67 18.94 19.85
N LEU A 120 21.73 19.92 18.95
CA LEU A 120 22.90 20.77 18.79
C LEU A 120 23.16 21.60 20.05
N HIS A 121 22.14 22.17 20.67
CA HIS A 121 22.24 22.91 21.92
C HIS A 121 22.83 22.04 23.06
N LEU A 122 22.25 20.84 23.26
CA LEU A 122 22.69 19.91 24.28
C LEU A 122 24.12 19.40 24.03
N LYS A 123 24.48 19.11 22.78
CA LYS A 123 25.82 18.71 22.38
C LYS A 123 26.89 19.82 22.69
N ARG A 124 26.51 21.10 22.51
CA ARG A 124 27.38 22.24 22.80
C ARG A 124 27.59 22.43 24.28
N LEU A 125 26.55 22.25 25.09
CA LEU A 125 26.63 22.41 26.55
C LEU A 125 27.27 21.20 27.26
N PHE A 126 26.98 20.00 26.76
CA PHE A 126 27.37 18.73 27.37
C PHE A 126 28.12 17.82 26.37
N PRO A 127 29.25 18.26 25.81
CA PRO A 127 29.92 17.59 24.69
C PRO A 127 30.39 16.17 25.00
N ASN A 128 30.67 15.85 26.26
CA ASN A 128 31.18 14.54 26.70
C ASN A 128 30.10 13.67 27.38
N LEU A 129 28.92 14.22 27.62
CA LEU A 129 27.83 13.57 28.39
C LEU A 129 26.60 13.28 27.54
N PHE A 130 26.29 14.18 26.61
CA PHE A 130 25.12 14.03 25.77
C PHE A 130 25.43 13.24 24.48
N ASP A 131 24.84 12.07 24.38
CA ASP A 131 24.97 11.19 23.20
C ASP A 131 23.74 11.26 22.30
N CYS A 132 23.87 11.94 21.15
CA CYS A 132 22.83 12.07 20.16
C CYS A 132 22.31 10.72 19.64
N SER A 133 23.14 9.67 19.67
CA SER A 133 22.75 8.34 19.16
C SER A 133 21.71 7.64 20.05
N LYS A 134 21.66 7.98 21.32
CA LYS A 134 20.70 7.45 22.30
C LYS A 134 19.34 8.14 22.22
N VAL A 135 19.24 9.29 21.55
CA VAL A 135 17.99 10.06 21.46
C VAL A 135 16.92 9.28 20.71
N ILE A 136 15.80 9.04 21.38
CA ILE A 136 14.66 8.33 20.80
C ILE A 136 13.97 9.24 19.78
N LYS A 137 13.70 8.72 18.57
CA LYS A 137 13.00 9.45 17.51
C LYS A 137 11.57 9.82 17.94
N VAL A 138 11.10 10.98 17.51
CA VAL A 138 9.75 11.51 17.88
C VAL A 138 8.63 10.52 17.55
N ASN A 139 8.67 9.89 16.39
CA ASN A 139 7.66 8.89 15.98
C ASN A 139 7.65 7.65 16.89
N ASN A 140 8.82 7.20 17.35
CA ASN A 140 8.91 6.08 18.28
C ASN A 140 8.38 6.46 19.67
N ALA A 141 8.74 7.64 20.15
CA ALA A 141 8.22 8.15 21.42
C ALA A 141 6.71 8.32 21.40
N TRP A 142 6.15 8.85 20.29
CA TRP A 142 4.71 8.94 20.09
C TRP A 142 4.06 7.55 20.12
N ARG A 143 4.60 6.62 19.35
CA ARG A 143 4.08 5.25 19.33
C ARG A 143 4.03 4.64 20.73
N TYR A 144 5.12 4.72 21.47
CA TYR A 144 5.19 4.20 22.84
C TYR A 144 4.17 4.87 23.78
N ALA A 145 3.85 6.15 23.54
CA ALA A 145 2.86 6.86 24.34
C ALA A 145 1.42 6.46 24.07
N VAL A 146 1.13 5.88 22.90
CA VAL A 146 -0.26 5.59 22.49
C VAL A 146 -0.54 4.10 22.30
N GLU A 147 0.48 3.25 22.17
CA GLU A 147 0.37 1.85 21.77
C GLU A 147 -0.52 1.03 22.70
N GLU A 148 -0.26 1.09 24.01
CA GLU A 148 -1.02 0.34 25.00
C GLU A 148 -2.48 0.77 25.04
N ARG A 149 -2.71 2.08 25.10
CA ARG A 149 -4.05 2.66 25.12
C ARG A 149 -4.83 2.37 23.83
N LEU A 150 -4.17 2.41 22.65
CA LEU A 150 -4.79 1.99 21.39
C LEU A 150 -5.14 0.50 21.43
N SER A 151 -4.26 -0.34 21.95
CA SER A 151 -4.50 -1.79 22.07
C SER A 151 -5.73 -2.08 22.93
N GLN A 152 -5.87 -1.39 24.05
CA GLN A 152 -7.04 -1.51 24.93
C GLN A 152 -8.32 -0.98 24.27
N THR A 153 -8.25 0.20 23.64
CA THR A 153 -9.41 0.85 22.99
C THR A 153 -9.93 0.01 21.82
N LEU A 154 -9.03 -0.50 20.98
CA LEU A 154 -9.36 -1.28 19.79
C LEU A 154 -9.58 -2.76 20.09
N LYS A 155 -9.18 -3.24 21.25
CA LYS A 155 -9.15 -4.68 21.63
C LYS A 155 -8.34 -5.50 20.62
N LYS A 156 -7.23 -4.94 20.13
CA LYS A 156 -6.33 -5.53 19.15
C LYS A 156 -4.89 -5.36 19.61
N SER A 157 -4.01 -6.30 19.26
CA SER A 157 -2.59 -6.22 19.64
C SER A 157 -1.79 -5.41 18.62
N TYR A 158 -0.84 -4.62 19.09
CA TYR A 158 0.09 -3.94 18.20
C TYR A 158 1.05 -4.92 17.52
N SER A 159 1.25 -4.79 16.22
CA SER A 159 2.24 -5.56 15.48
C SER A 159 2.76 -4.78 14.27
N HIS A 160 4.09 -4.70 14.13
CA HIS A 160 4.72 -4.10 12.94
C HIS A 160 4.38 -4.81 11.62
N LEU A 161 3.97 -6.07 11.69
CA LEU A 161 3.61 -6.89 10.54
C LEU A 161 2.11 -6.88 10.24
N SER A 162 1.34 -6.09 10.98
CA SER A 162 -0.11 -6.01 10.78
C SER A 162 -0.45 -5.44 9.42
N LYS A 163 -1.43 -6.05 8.77
CA LYS A 163 -2.04 -5.54 7.53
C LYS A 163 -2.96 -4.34 7.79
N LEU A 164 -3.52 -4.20 9.00
CA LEU A 164 -4.36 -3.07 9.38
C LEU A 164 -3.50 -1.91 9.84
N THR A 165 -3.54 -0.83 9.10
CA THR A 165 -2.76 0.39 9.35
C THR A 165 -3.68 1.52 9.82
N LEU A 166 -3.30 2.15 10.93
CA LEU A 166 -3.86 3.41 11.41
C LEU A 166 -2.84 4.50 11.14
N HIS A 167 -3.26 5.59 10.52
CA HIS A 167 -2.38 6.70 10.20
C HIS A 167 -2.98 8.02 10.67
N PHE A 168 -2.34 8.63 11.65
CA PHE A 168 -2.70 9.94 12.19
C PHE A 168 -1.92 11.02 11.45
N TYR A 169 -2.61 12.03 10.93
CA TYR A 169 -2.03 13.19 10.28
C TYR A 169 -2.21 14.40 11.17
N THR A 170 -1.13 15.09 11.47
CA THR A 170 -1.17 16.31 12.26
C THR A 170 -0.66 17.49 11.46
N LYS A 171 -1.13 18.69 11.82
CA LYS A 171 -0.76 19.95 11.19
C LYS A 171 -0.32 20.97 12.22
N TYR A 172 0.51 21.91 11.78
CA TYR A 172 0.97 23.05 12.56
C TYR A 172 0.77 24.34 11.79
N GLN A 173 0.16 25.32 12.43
CA GLN A 173 -0.31 26.55 11.78
C GLN A 173 0.84 27.39 11.19
N LEU A 174 2.03 27.37 11.82
CA LEU A 174 3.19 28.17 11.42
C LEU A 174 4.28 27.29 10.77
N GLU A 175 3.95 26.15 10.18
CA GLU A 175 4.93 25.26 9.57
C GLU A 175 5.70 25.94 8.44
N ASP A 176 4.99 26.65 7.55
CA ASP A 176 5.60 27.33 6.39
C ASP A 176 6.57 28.42 6.82
N ASP A 177 6.24 29.19 7.87
CA ASP A 177 7.08 30.26 8.40
C ASP A 177 8.37 29.69 8.97
N GLU A 178 8.30 28.59 9.69
CA GLU A 178 9.49 27.93 10.26
C GLU A 178 10.38 27.27 9.20
N LEU A 179 9.77 26.79 8.12
CA LEU A 179 10.49 26.17 7.01
C LEU A 179 11.12 27.18 6.05
N GLU A 180 10.72 28.46 6.07
CA GLU A 180 11.20 29.48 5.12
C GLU A 180 12.73 29.63 5.16
N ALA A 181 13.34 29.63 6.34
CA ALA A 181 14.80 29.74 6.48
C ALA A 181 15.52 28.54 5.84
N VAL A 182 14.98 27.34 6.00
CA VAL A 182 15.51 26.09 5.43
C VAL A 182 15.31 26.05 3.91
N GLN A 183 14.19 26.56 3.43
CA GLN A 183 13.90 26.67 1.99
C GLN A 183 14.91 27.56 1.27
N ARG A 184 15.40 28.62 1.93
CA ARG A 184 16.43 29.51 1.35
C ARG A 184 17.76 28.80 1.09
N VAL A 185 18.10 27.80 1.89
CA VAL A 185 19.31 26.99 1.71
C VAL A 185 19.12 25.94 0.62
N LEU A 186 17.95 25.34 0.56
CA LEU A 186 17.59 24.36 -0.45
C LEU A 186 17.14 25.03 -1.76
N LYS A 187 17.82 26.07 -2.21
CA LYS A 187 17.50 27.00 -3.30
C LYS A 187 17.01 26.39 -4.62
N ASN A 188 17.18 25.10 -4.82
CA ASN A 188 16.84 24.40 -6.08
C ASN A 188 15.58 23.54 -6.00
N LEU A 189 14.84 23.57 -4.88
CA LEU A 189 13.60 22.81 -4.72
C LEU A 189 12.39 23.75 -4.85
N PRO A 190 11.36 23.37 -5.64
CA PRO A 190 10.11 24.14 -5.71
C PRO A 190 9.47 24.24 -4.32
N LYS A 191 8.92 25.41 -3.99
CA LYS A 191 8.32 25.72 -2.65
C LYS A 191 7.35 24.67 -2.13
N ASN A 192 6.68 23.92 -3.01
CA ASN A 192 5.67 22.93 -2.68
C ASN A 192 6.20 21.52 -2.45
N ASN A 193 7.53 21.28 -2.45
CA ASN A 193 8.13 19.95 -2.44
C ASN A 193 9.18 19.75 -1.33
N LEU A 194 9.08 20.46 -0.20
CA LEU A 194 9.91 20.17 0.96
C LEU A 194 9.44 18.88 1.64
N SER A 195 9.84 17.75 1.08
CA SER A 195 9.57 16.47 1.73
C SER A 195 10.42 16.33 3.00
N LYS A 196 9.89 15.60 4.00
CA LYS A 196 10.66 15.25 5.21
C LYS A 196 12.02 14.63 4.88
N HIS A 197 12.09 13.87 3.80
CA HIS A 197 13.33 13.23 3.35
C HIS A 197 14.38 14.28 2.91
N CYS A 198 13.98 15.33 2.20
CA CYS A 198 14.89 16.41 1.82
C CYS A 198 15.44 17.15 3.04
N VAL A 199 14.57 17.45 4.03
CA VAL A 199 14.99 18.09 5.27
C VAL A 199 15.91 17.17 6.07
N TYR A 200 15.60 15.88 6.16
CA TYR A 200 16.42 14.90 6.85
C TYR A 200 17.84 14.84 6.25
N ASN A 201 17.96 14.70 4.93
CA ASN A 201 19.25 14.67 4.25
C ASN A 201 20.04 15.98 4.43
N MET A 202 19.36 17.13 4.45
CA MET A 202 20.01 18.41 4.72
C MET A 202 20.57 18.43 6.15
N LEU A 203 19.78 17.99 7.15
CA LEU A 203 20.21 17.95 8.56
C LEU A 203 21.39 17.00 8.80
N GLU A 204 21.58 15.98 7.97
CA GLU A 204 22.75 15.10 8.02
C GLU A 204 24.01 15.72 7.43
N THR A 205 23.89 16.69 6.52
CA THR A 205 25.01 17.26 5.76
C THR A 205 25.39 18.67 6.18
N ILE A 206 24.48 19.42 6.80
CA ILE A 206 24.72 20.81 7.22
C ILE A 206 25.69 20.88 8.40
N SER A 207 26.63 21.84 8.38
CA SER A 207 27.50 22.06 9.51
C SER A 207 26.78 22.74 10.68
N ASP A 208 27.25 22.47 11.92
CA ASP A 208 26.67 23.02 13.14
C ASP A 208 26.63 24.56 13.16
N ASN A 209 27.60 25.23 12.47
CA ASN A 209 27.67 26.70 12.38
C ASN A 209 26.67 27.23 11.35
N GLU A 210 26.59 26.62 10.19
CA GLU A 210 25.62 27.00 9.16
C GLU A 210 24.19 26.84 9.68
N PHE A 211 23.89 25.72 10.35
CA PHE A 211 22.56 25.48 10.93
C PHE A 211 22.24 26.57 11.98
N GLY A 212 23.16 26.91 12.87
CA GLY A 212 22.98 27.96 13.90
C GLY A 212 22.74 29.36 13.33
N ASN A 213 23.19 29.64 12.09
CA ASN A 213 22.92 30.90 11.40
C ASN A 213 21.50 30.93 10.76
N LEU A 214 20.90 29.79 10.55
CA LEU A 214 19.57 29.65 9.89
C LEU A 214 18.44 29.55 10.89
N VAL A 215 18.68 28.91 12.03
CA VAL A 215 17.63 28.53 12.98
C VAL A 215 18.10 28.86 14.41
N ASN A 216 17.16 29.25 15.26
CA ASN A 216 17.47 29.46 16.66
C ASN A 216 17.94 28.18 17.37
N VAL A 217 19.02 28.24 18.08
CA VAL A 217 19.58 27.15 18.89
C VAL A 217 19.71 27.64 20.33
N PRO A 218 18.92 27.12 21.29
CA PRO A 218 17.85 26.13 21.16
C PRO A 218 16.60 26.68 20.49
N PRO A 219 15.61 25.81 20.15
CA PRO A 219 14.37 26.23 19.51
C PRO A 219 13.52 27.07 20.46
N LYS A 220 12.89 28.12 19.95
CA LYS A 220 12.00 28.99 20.76
C LYS A 220 10.72 28.22 21.15
N VAL A 221 10.16 28.59 22.31
CA VAL A 221 8.83 28.10 22.72
C VAL A 221 7.79 28.52 21.68
N PRO A 222 6.98 27.58 21.13
CA PRO A 222 6.01 27.90 20.10
C PRO A 222 4.78 28.57 20.67
N LEU A 223 4.08 29.36 19.84
CA LEU A 223 2.81 30.01 20.20
C LEU A 223 1.64 29.02 20.15
N TYR A 224 1.68 28.05 19.25
CA TYR A 224 0.60 27.10 19.01
C TYR A 224 1.11 25.68 19.16
N ALA A 225 0.20 24.77 19.51
CA ALA A 225 0.44 23.34 19.45
C ALA A 225 0.07 22.77 18.06
N VAL A 226 0.60 21.60 17.76
CA VAL A 226 0.06 20.79 16.67
C VAL A 226 -1.36 20.36 16.99
N THR A 227 -2.17 20.20 15.95
CA THR A 227 -3.53 19.68 16.03
C THR A 227 -3.67 18.46 15.14
N LEU A 228 -4.61 17.59 15.46
CA LEU A 228 -4.98 16.49 14.59
C LEU A 228 -5.66 17.07 13.34
N ASP A 229 -5.18 16.70 12.16
CA ASP A 229 -5.80 17.08 10.90
C ASP A 229 -6.81 16.01 10.47
N THR A 230 -6.37 14.76 10.35
CA THR A 230 -7.22 13.63 10.01
C THR A 230 -6.61 12.32 10.49
N MET A 231 -7.46 11.33 10.68
CA MET A 231 -7.05 9.95 10.86
C MET A 231 -7.54 9.11 9.67
N LYS A 232 -6.67 8.31 9.11
CA LYS A 232 -7.00 7.33 8.07
C LYS A 232 -6.65 5.93 8.55
N PHE A 233 -7.47 4.98 8.19
CA PHE A 233 -7.19 3.57 8.45
C PHE A 233 -7.53 2.77 7.20
N PHE A 234 -6.79 1.72 6.96
CA PHE A 234 -6.97 0.82 5.82
C PHE A 234 -6.29 -0.51 6.09
N SER A 235 -6.78 -1.55 5.45
CA SER A 235 -6.13 -2.84 5.42
C SER A 235 -5.31 -3.01 4.14
N GLU A 236 -4.16 -3.67 4.22
CA GLU A 236 -3.36 -3.99 3.05
C GLU A 236 -4.16 -4.86 2.08
N ALA A 237 -4.03 -4.55 0.78
CA ALA A 237 -4.78 -5.26 -0.25
C ALA A 237 -4.42 -6.75 -0.28
N ILE A 238 -5.46 -7.60 -0.40
CA ILE A 238 -5.30 -9.03 -0.62
C ILE A 238 -5.20 -9.29 -2.12
N HIS A 239 -4.26 -10.12 -2.50
CA HIS A 239 -4.01 -10.48 -3.89
C HIS A 239 -4.38 -11.93 -4.14
N LEU A 240 -5.28 -12.16 -5.09
CA LEU A 240 -5.67 -13.48 -5.56
C LEU A 240 -5.14 -13.71 -6.97
N ILE A 241 -4.67 -14.92 -7.24
CA ILE A 241 -4.25 -15.35 -8.56
C ILE A 241 -4.96 -16.66 -8.93
N GLY A 242 -5.30 -16.82 -10.19
CA GLY A 242 -5.93 -18.03 -10.70
C GLY A 242 -5.91 -18.07 -12.22
N ASN A 243 -6.49 -19.12 -12.80
CA ASN A 243 -6.61 -19.30 -14.24
C ASN A 243 -8.08 -19.34 -14.63
N TYR A 244 -8.53 -18.43 -15.49
CA TYR A 244 -9.89 -18.51 -16.01
C TYR A 244 -9.96 -19.27 -17.34
N LEU A 245 -11.03 -20.03 -17.50
CA LEU A 245 -11.43 -20.64 -18.75
C LEU A 245 -12.71 -19.94 -19.22
N LYS A 246 -12.75 -19.55 -20.49
CA LYS A 246 -13.89 -18.87 -21.10
C LYS A 246 -14.58 -19.82 -22.07
N TYR A 247 -15.83 -20.22 -21.79
CA TYR A 247 -16.61 -21.14 -22.61
C TYR A 247 -17.54 -20.42 -23.59
N SER A 248 -18.11 -19.27 -23.16
CA SER A 248 -18.93 -18.44 -24.03
C SER A 248 -18.10 -17.49 -24.88
N ARG A 249 -18.50 -17.25 -26.12
CA ARG A 249 -17.90 -16.23 -26.99
C ARG A 249 -18.47 -14.84 -26.74
N ASP A 250 -19.63 -14.75 -26.10
CA ASP A 250 -20.33 -13.49 -25.83
C ASP A 250 -19.85 -12.82 -24.54
N LEU A 251 -18.93 -13.47 -23.81
CA LEU A 251 -18.37 -12.96 -22.57
C LEU A 251 -17.18 -12.04 -22.83
N PHE A 252 -17.26 -10.80 -22.36
CA PHE A 252 -16.16 -9.83 -22.41
C PHE A 252 -15.13 -10.08 -21.30
N GLN A 253 -13.91 -9.65 -21.51
CA GLN A 253 -12.85 -9.79 -20.47
C GLN A 253 -13.04 -8.79 -19.33
N VAL A 254 -13.33 -7.55 -19.68
CA VAL A 254 -13.52 -6.42 -18.75
C VAL A 254 -14.82 -5.70 -19.12
N GLN A 255 -15.46 -5.13 -18.14
CA GLN A 255 -16.69 -4.35 -18.35
C GLN A 255 -16.45 -3.18 -19.33
N ASN A 256 -17.24 -3.12 -20.38
CA ASN A 256 -17.10 -2.10 -21.41
C ASN A 256 -18.02 -0.92 -21.10
N LEU A 257 -17.48 0.17 -20.58
CA LEU A 257 -18.21 1.37 -20.14
C LEU A 257 -19.02 2.06 -21.27
N PHE A 258 -18.81 1.66 -22.53
CA PHE A 258 -19.45 2.28 -23.71
C PHE A 258 -20.63 1.51 -24.27
N ASN A 259 -20.98 0.35 -23.74
CA ASN A 259 -22.07 -0.47 -24.25
C ASN A 259 -23.13 -0.68 -23.16
N THR A 260 -24.07 0.24 -23.08
CA THR A 260 -25.15 0.25 -22.09
C THR A 260 -26.16 -0.91 -22.21
N ALA A 261 -26.14 -1.67 -23.33
CA ALA A 261 -27.07 -2.75 -23.60
C ALA A 261 -26.59 -4.15 -23.14
N SER A 262 -25.32 -4.31 -22.68
CA SER A 262 -24.77 -5.60 -22.24
C SER A 262 -23.98 -5.47 -20.94
N LEU A 263 -24.58 -4.81 -19.96
CA LEU A 263 -23.92 -4.36 -18.73
C LEU A 263 -23.47 -5.49 -17.78
N ASP A 264 -23.96 -6.73 -17.92
CA ASP A 264 -23.95 -7.64 -16.77
C ASP A 264 -23.00 -8.84 -16.85
N PHE A 265 -22.32 -9.10 -17.97
CA PHE A 265 -21.53 -10.32 -18.09
C PHE A 265 -20.11 -10.10 -18.65
N SER A 266 -19.20 -9.71 -17.78
CA SER A 266 -17.76 -9.80 -18.05
C SER A 266 -17.10 -10.87 -17.18
N ILE A 267 -15.91 -11.36 -17.58
CA ILE A 267 -15.09 -12.25 -16.76
C ILE A 267 -14.79 -11.59 -15.41
N GLU A 268 -14.45 -10.31 -15.45
CA GLU A 268 -14.18 -9.49 -14.27
C GLU A 268 -15.38 -9.48 -13.31
N THR A 269 -16.58 -9.12 -13.80
CA THR A 269 -17.78 -9.03 -12.95
C THR A 269 -18.14 -10.37 -12.34
N ILE A 270 -18.14 -11.46 -13.13
CA ILE A 270 -18.43 -12.79 -12.60
C ILE A 270 -17.47 -13.22 -11.50
N ILE A 271 -16.17 -12.93 -11.67
CA ILE A 271 -15.16 -13.27 -10.65
C ILE A 271 -15.34 -12.40 -9.40
N VAL A 272 -15.49 -11.09 -9.56
CA VAL A 272 -15.67 -10.16 -8.44
C VAL A 272 -16.93 -10.47 -7.65
N ASP A 273 -18.05 -10.74 -8.31
CA ASP A 273 -19.31 -11.09 -7.66
C ASP A 273 -19.22 -12.43 -6.91
N ALA A 274 -18.56 -13.42 -7.50
CA ALA A 274 -18.30 -14.68 -6.81
C ALA A 274 -17.44 -14.53 -5.57
N VAL A 275 -16.43 -13.64 -5.61
CA VAL A 275 -15.61 -13.31 -4.44
C VAL A 275 -16.46 -12.56 -3.41
N ARG A 276 -17.28 -11.58 -3.80
CA ARG A 276 -18.19 -10.86 -2.88
C ARG A 276 -19.18 -11.77 -2.17
N ASN A 277 -19.66 -12.82 -2.82
CA ASN A 277 -20.57 -13.79 -2.21
C ASN A 277 -19.91 -14.62 -1.09
N VAL A 278 -18.58 -14.70 -1.04
CA VAL A 278 -17.84 -15.53 -0.07
C VAL A 278 -17.07 -14.66 0.92
N ALA A 279 -16.59 -13.51 0.47
CA ALA A 279 -15.79 -12.56 1.22
C ALA A 279 -16.25 -11.14 0.83
N SER A 280 -17.37 -10.68 1.45
CA SER A 280 -18.12 -9.50 1.01
C SER A 280 -17.44 -8.16 1.31
N ASP A 281 -16.66 -8.11 2.39
CA ASP A 281 -16.26 -6.85 3.00
C ASP A 281 -14.91 -6.36 2.48
N PHE A 282 -14.89 -5.79 1.29
CA PHE A 282 -13.77 -5.04 0.71
C PHE A 282 -14.31 -3.83 -0.09
N LYS A 283 -13.51 -2.78 -0.18
CA LYS A 283 -13.91 -1.53 -0.81
C LYS A 283 -14.17 -1.69 -2.30
N ASP A 284 -13.17 -2.12 -3.04
CA ASP A 284 -13.21 -2.35 -4.49
C ASP A 284 -12.25 -3.47 -4.90
N ALA A 285 -12.33 -3.89 -6.16
CA ALA A 285 -11.45 -4.91 -6.72
C ALA A 285 -10.86 -4.45 -8.05
N VAL A 286 -9.60 -4.80 -8.29
CA VAL A 286 -8.89 -4.51 -9.55
C VAL A 286 -8.52 -5.82 -10.23
N PHE A 287 -9.12 -6.09 -11.38
CA PHE A 287 -8.85 -7.27 -12.20
C PHE A 287 -7.77 -6.99 -13.25
N LYS A 288 -6.80 -7.89 -13.38
CA LYS A 288 -5.76 -7.87 -14.42
C LYS A 288 -5.54 -9.27 -14.96
N ALA A 289 -5.58 -9.44 -16.27
CA ALA A 289 -5.27 -10.71 -16.93
C ALA A 289 -3.93 -10.65 -17.65
N SER A 290 -3.29 -11.81 -17.84
CA SER A 290 -2.04 -11.96 -18.58
C SER A 290 -2.24 -11.78 -20.09
N GLY A 291 -2.67 -10.61 -20.51
CA GLY A 291 -2.94 -10.21 -21.87
C GLY A 291 -4.43 -10.10 -22.21
N PHE A 292 -4.70 -9.64 -23.41
CA PHE A 292 -6.05 -9.33 -23.87
C PHE A 292 -6.63 -10.49 -24.72
N ASP A 293 -7.90 -10.80 -24.51
CA ASP A 293 -8.65 -11.76 -25.30
C ASP A 293 -9.66 -11.07 -26.20
N ASP A 294 -9.70 -11.47 -27.47
CA ASP A 294 -10.79 -11.08 -28.35
C ASP A 294 -12.12 -11.72 -27.89
N ASN A 295 -13.22 -10.99 -28.06
CA ASN A 295 -14.53 -11.44 -27.58
C ASN A 295 -14.95 -12.79 -28.21
N ASN A 296 -14.66 -13.00 -29.49
CA ASN A 296 -15.10 -14.13 -30.26
C ASN A 296 -14.31 -15.43 -30.05
N ILE A 297 -13.34 -15.44 -29.13
CA ILE A 297 -12.54 -16.65 -28.84
C ILE A 297 -12.95 -17.28 -27.50
N ARG A 298 -12.82 -18.60 -27.43
CA ARG A 298 -12.88 -19.35 -26.18
C ARG A 298 -11.47 -19.49 -25.61
N VAL A 299 -11.34 -19.49 -24.30
CA VAL A 299 -10.08 -19.76 -23.60
C VAL A 299 -10.24 -21.10 -22.91
N LEU A 300 -9.49 -22.11 -23.39
CA LEU A 300 -9.56 -23.50 -22.97
C LEU A 300 -8.18 -23.98 -22.48
N GLY A 301 -8.06 -25.28 -22.22
CA GLY A 301 -6.79 -25.90 -21.79
C GLY A 301 -6.42 -25.55 -20.36
N SER A 302 -5.26 -24.95 -20.14
CA SER A 302 -4.79 -24.48 -18.83
C SER A 302 -5.50 -23.20 -18.37
N GLY A 303 -6.25 -22.56 -19.28
CA GLY A 303 -6.88 -21.27 -19.02
C GLY A 303 -5.91 -20.11 -19.23
N ARG A 304 -6.29 -18.95 -18.76
CA ARG A 304 -5.47 -17.73 -18.74
C ARG A 304 -5.30 -17.24 -17.31
N THR A 305 -4.08 -16.94 -16.92
CA THR A 305 -3.79 -16.41 -15.61
C THR A 305 -4.35 -15.01 -15.45
N PHE A 306 -4.96 -14.77 -14.32
CA PHE A 306 -5.40 -13.45 -13.88
C PHE A 306 -4.96 -13.18 -12.46
N HIS A 307 -4.91 -11.92 -12.13
CA HIS A 307 -4.70 -11.38 -10.80
C HIS A 307 -5.90 -10.51 -10.42
N LEU A 308 -6.40 -10.69 -9.22
CA LEU A 308 -7.44 -9.87 -8.61
C LEU A 308 -6.89 -9.26 -7.32
N GLN A 309 -6.90 -7.94 -7.24
CA GLN A 309 -6.52 -7.19 -6.05
C GLN A 309 -7.80 -6.73 -5.34
N LEU A 310 -7.98 -7.13 -4.09
CA LEU A 310 -9.06 -6.70 -3.22
C LEU A 310 -8.53 -5.56 -2.35
N ASN A 311 -9.06 -4.35 -2.52
CA ASN A 311 -8.61 -3.18 -1.80
C ASN A 311 -9.37 -3.01 -0.49
N ASP A 312 -8.63 -2.65 0.57
CA ASP A 312 -9.15 -2.39 1.90
C ASP A 312 -10.11 -3.50 2.41
N PRO A 313 -9.65 -4.77 2.43
CA PRO A 313 -10.48 -5.86 2.94
C PRO A 313 -10.62 -5.76 4.46
N LYS A 314 -11.82 -6.01 4.98
CA LYS A 314 -12.06 -6.07 6.43
C LYS A 314 -11.67 -7.42 7.05
N PHE A 315 -11.20 -8.36 6.25
CA PHE A 315 -10.71 -9.69 6.64
C PHE A 315 -9.22 -9.85 6.33
N GLU A 316 -8.53 -10.77 7.01
CA GLU A 316 -7.07 -10.90 6.92
C GLU A 316 -6.58 -11.72 5.73
N SER A 317 -7.37 -12.69 5.28
CA SER A 317 -6.97 -13.62 4.21
C SER A 317 -8.17 -14.30 3.57
N VAL A 318 -7.95 -14.87 2.38
CA VAL A 318 -8.92 -15.74 1.70
C VAL A 318 -8.40 -17.18 1.75
N SER A 319 -9.01 -18.00 2.58
CA SER A 319 -8.60 -19.39 2.78
C SER A 319 -8.73 -20.24 1.52
N LYS A 320 -7.98 -21.33 1.44
CA LYS A 320 -8.08 -22.31 0.35
C LYS A 320 -9.50 -22.87 0.17
N LYS A 321 -10.25 -23.09 1.27
CA LYS A 321 -11.64 -23.54 1.22
C LYS A 321 -12.55 -22.49 0.58
N GLN A 322 -12.38 -21.22 0.93
CA GLN A 322 -13.13 -20.12 0.31
C GLN A 322 -12.81 -20.00 -1.18
N CYS A 323 -11.54 -20.13 -1.58
CA CYS A 323 -11.15 -20.15 -2.99
C CYS A 323 -11.87 -21.27 -3.77
N GLN A 324 -11.95 -22.47 -3.21
CA GLN A 324 -12.69 -23.60 -3.82
C GLN A 324 -14.20 -23.33 -3.94
N VAL A 325 -14.79 -22.67 -2.93
CA VAL A 325 -16.21 -22.26 -3.00
C VAL A 325 -16.42 -21.24 -4.11
N ILE A 326 -15.53 -20.25 -4.24
CA ILE A 326 -15.55 -19.23 -5.29
C ILE A 326 -15.47 -19.90 -6.69
N GLU A 327 -14.52 -20.82 -6.86
CA GLU A 327 -14.39 -21.60 -8.10
C GLU A 327 -15.70 -22.35 -8.44
N GLY A 328 -16.33 -22.96 -7.44
CA GLY A 328 -17.61 -23.67 -7.59
C GLY A 328 -18.77 -22.75 -7.97
N ILE A 329 -18.85 -21.54 -7.40
CA ILE A 329 -19.87 -20.54 -7.74
C ILE A 329 -19.71 -20.12 -9.20
N ILE A 330 -18.50 -19.80 -9.64
CA ILE A 330 -18.21 -19.38 -11.01
C ILE A 330 -18.56 -20.49 -12.00
N GLN A 331 -18.23 -21.75 -11.68
CA GLN A 331 -18.52 -22.90 -12.56
C GLN A 331 -20.03 -23.15 -12.81
N ARG A 332 -20.86 -22.79 -11.83
CA ARG A 332 -22.33 -22.91 -11.97
C ARG A 332 -22.90 -22.05 -13.09
N SER A 333 -22.24 -20.96 -13.45
CA SER A 333 -22.66 -20.09 -14.56
C SER A 333 -22.64 -20.80 -15.93
N LYS A 334 -21.86 -21.88 -16.07
CA LYS A 334 -21.58 -22.60 -17.34
C LYS A 334 -20.95 -21.72 -18.44
N LEU A 335 -20.75 -20.42 -18.20
CA LEU A 335 -20.16 -19.47 -19.15
C LEU A 335 -18.65 -19.50 -19.09
N MET A 336 -18.11 -19.73 -17.89
CA MET A 336 -16.69 -19.78 -17.61
C MET A 336 -16.40 -20.69 -16.42
N ALA A 337 -15.13 -20.93 -16.16
CA ALA A 337 -14.63 -21.53 -14.92
C ALA A 337 -13.36 -20.84 -14.48
N VAL A 338 -13.05 -20.93 -13.19
CA VAL A 338 -11.77 -20.55 -12.61
C VAL A 338 -11.13 -21.79 -11.99
N ARG A 339 -9.82 -21.88 -12.06
CA ARG A 339 -9.01 -22.96 -11.48
C ARG A 339 -7.78 -22.40 -10.81
N ASN A 340 -7.27 -23.12 -9.82
CA ASN A 340 -6.05 -22.79 -9.08
C ASN A 340 -6.11 -21.40 -8.42
N LEU A 341 -7.32 -20.99 -7.98
CA LEU A 341 -7.49 -19.74 -7.27
C LEU A 341 -6.80 -19.84 -5.91
N ARG A 342 -5.95 -18.87 -5.61
CA ARG A 342 -5.23 -18.80 -4.34
C ARG A 342 -4.79 -17.39 -4.01
N GLU A 343 -4.58 -17.12 -2.74
CA GLU A 343 -3.88 -15.91 -2.29
C GLU A 343 -2.40 -15.99 -2.67
N CYS A 344 -1.79 -14.87 -2.98
CA CYS A 344 -0.38 -14.78 -3.35
C CYS A 344 0.22 -13.43 -2.95
N ASP A 345 1.54 -13.39 -2.84
CA ASP A 345 2.28 -12.19 -2.54
C ASP A 345 2.43 -11.28 -3.76
N LYS A 346 2.55 -9.98 -3.50
CA LYS A 346 2.71 -8.94 -4.53
C LYS A 346 3.93 -9.18 -5.44
N ARG A 347 4.98 -9.81 -4.91
CA ARG A 347 6.21 -10.14 -5.66
C ARG A 347 5.98 -11.24 -6.69
N ASP A 348 5.18 -12.25 -6.34
CA ASP A 348 4.91 -13.38 -7.21
C ASP A 348 4.05 -12.99 -8.42
N ILE A 349 3.19 -11.97 -8.26
CA ILE A 349 2.28 -11.51 -9.30
C ILE A 349 3.05 -11.01 -10.53
N CYS A 350 4.08 -10.20 -10.34
CA CYS A 350 4.88 -9.66 -11.45
C CYS A 350 5.53 -10.80 -12.25
N ILE A 351 6.11 -11.77 -11.56
CA ILE A 351 6.79 -12.91 -12.18
C ILE A 351 5.80 -13.77 -12.98
N LEU A 352 4.63 -14.05 -12.42
CA LEU A 352 3.62 -14.90 -13.05
C LEU A 352 2.98 -14.25 -14.28
N LEU A 353 2.63 -12.97 -14.19
CA LEU A 353 2.04 -12.24 -15.30
C LEU A 353 3.03 -12.01 -16.45
N ASP A 354 4.30 -11.72 -16.16
CA ASP A 354 5.33 -11.52 -17.17
C ASP A 354 5.71 -12.83 -17.89
N ASN A 355 5.82 -13.93 -17.17
CA ASN A 355 6.13 -15.23 -17.75
C ASN A 355 5.06 -15.70 -18.73
N GLU A 356 3.77 -15.47 -18.43
CA GLU A 356 2.70 -15.80 -19.35
C GLU A 356 2.61 -14.88 -20.57
N GLN A 357 2.93 -13.60 -20.43
CA GLN A 357 2.95 -12.69 -21.57
C GLN A 357 4.01 -13.07 -22.62
N ARG A 358 5.12 -13.69 -22.19
CA ARG A 358 6.22 -14.16 -23.05
C ARG A 358 5.98 -15.59 -23.59
N GLY A 359 5.00 -16.31 -23.02
CA GLY A 359 4.73 -17.70 -23.37
C GLY A 359 4.09 -17.87 -24.77
N ALA A 360 4.39 -19.00 -25.41
CA ALA A 360 3.77 -19.40 -26.67
C ALA A 360 2.29 -19.75 -26.45
N ARG A 361 1.40 -19.38 -27.40
CA ARG A 361 -0.03 -19.63 -27.35
C ARG A 361 -0.46 -20.62 -28.42
N SER A 362 -1.31 -21.57 -28.08
CA SER A 362 -1.91 -22.50 -29.03
C SER A 362 -3.32 -22.06 -29.38
N TYR A 363 -3.64 -22.04 -30.66
CA TYR A 363 -4.99 -21.73 -31.18
C TYR A 363 -5.53 -22.92 -31.96
N LYS A 364 -6.85 -23.13 -31.87
CA LYS A 364 -7.59 -24.06 -32.73
C LYS A 364 -8.69 -23.26 -33.41
N ALA A 365 -8.79 -23.38 -34.73
CA ALA A 365 -9.82 -22.74 -35.51
C ALA A 365 -10.53 -23.78 -36.38
N LEU A 366 -11.84 -23.70 -36.51
CA LEU A 366 -12.61 -24.38 -37.51
C LEU A 366 -12.72 -23.44 -38.71
N CYS A 367 -12.21 -23.92 -39.86
CA CYS A 367 -12.20 -23.13 -41.08
C CYS A 367 -13.01 -23.84 -42.18
N MET A 368 -13.83 -23.08 -42.91
CA MET A 368 -14.44 -23.51 -44.14
C MET A 368 -13.61 -23.11 -45.34
N VAL A 369 -13.36 -24.04 -46.22
CA VAL A 369 -12.60 -23.80 -47.45
C VAL A 369 -13.57 -23.66 -48.61
N TYR A 370 -13.59 -22.49 -49.24
CA TYR A 370 -14.45 -22.24 -50.40
C TYR A 370 -13.66 -22.42 -51.70
N LYS A 371 -14.32 -22.94 -52.75
CA LYS A 371 -13.75 -23.08 -54.10
C LYS A 371 -12.47 -23.89 -54.19
N CYS A 372 -12.29 -24.87 -53.30
CA CYS A 372 -11.16 -25.77 -53.35
C CYS A 372 -11.55 -27.06 -54.09
N LYS A 373 -10.82 -27.38 -55.19
CA LYS A 373 -11.04 -28.61 -55.96
C LYS A 373 -10.54 -29.87 -55.23
N ASN A 374 -9.54 -29.73 -54.41
CA ASN A 374 -8.95 -30.83 -53.63
C ASN A 374 -8.46 -30.31 -52.24
N ILE A 375 -9.24 -30.68 -51.21
CA ILE A 375 -8.96 -30.25 -49.84
C ILE A 375 -7.70 -30.88 -49.28
N ASP A 376 -7.36 -32.10 -49.66
CA ASP A 376 -6.17 -32.81 -49.16
C ASP A 376 -4.90 -32.14 -49.67
N TYR A 377 -4.91 -31.57 -50.88
CA TYR A 377 -3.82 -30.75 -51.37
C TYR A 377 -3.63 -29.48 -50.53
N CYS A 378 -4.71 -28.81 -50.17
CA CYS A 378 -4.66 -27.62 -49.32
C CYS A 378 -4.12 -27.97 -47.92
N ILE A 379 -4.56 -29.09 -47.34
CA ILE A 379 -4.11 -29.57 -46.02
C ILE A 379 -2.60 -29.87 -46.06
N ASN A 380 -2.16 -30.60 -47.08
CA ASN A 380 -0.73 -30.95 -47.24
C ASN A 380 0.12 -29.69 -47.41
N ALA A 381 -0.31 -28.74 -48.22
CA ALA A 381 0.36 -27.47 -48.42
C ALA A 381 0.53 -26.69 -47.11
N VAL A 382 -0.51 -26.63 -46.25
CA VAL A 382 -0.44 -25.99 -44.92
C VAL A 382 0.50 -26.74 -43.98
N ASN A 383 0.48 -28.07 -44.01
CA ASN A 383 1.27 -28.93 -43.12
C ASN A 383 2.76 -28.96 -43.47
N MET A 384 3.15 -28.48 -44.66
CA MET A 384 4.55 -28.34 -45.07
C MET A 384 5.27 -27.17 -44.38
N TYR A 385 4.55 -26.24 -43.79
CA TYR A 385 5.18 -25.13 -43.06
C TYR A 385 5.61 -25.57 -41.66
N GLU A 386 6.90 -25.58 -41.40
CA GLU A 386 7.46 -25.79 -40.05
C GLU A 386 7.34 -24.56 -39.18
N SER A 387 7.57 -23.37 -39.74
CA SER A 387 7.34 -22.10 -39.09
C SER A 387 6.98 -20.99 -40.09
N LEU A 388 6.26 -19.97 -39.63
CA LEU A 388 5.84 -18.89 -40.47
C LEU A 388 5.97 -17.53 -39.74
N ASN A 389 6.62 -16.57 -40.40
CA ASN A 389 6.67 -15.20 -39.90
C ASN A 389 5.52 -14.40 -40.54
N VAL A 390 4.62 -13.89 -39.71
CA VAL A 390 3.46 -13.11 -40.13
C VAL A 390 3.62 -11.66 -39.71
N CYS A 391 3.43 -10.76 -40.66
CA CYS A 391 3.35 -9.32 -40.38
C CYS A 391 1.88 -8.92 -40.26
N GLN A 392 1.36 -8.94 -39.06
CA GLN A 392 -0.02 -8.63 -38.79
C GLN A 392 -0.23 -7.10 -38.76
N LYS A 393 -1.12 -6.60 -39.62
CA LYS A 393 -1.71 -5.27 -39.44
C LYS A 393 -2.78 -5.39 -38.37
N ILE A 394 -2.58 -4.78 -37.24
CA ILE A 394 -3.59 -4.78 -36.17
C ILE A 394 -4.66 -3.77 -36.54
N PRO A 395 -5.89 -4.18 -36.85
CA PRO A 395 -6.98 -3.24 -37.02
C PRO A 395 -7.20 -2.58 -35.64
N LEU A 396 -7.06 -1.27 -35.61
CA LEU A 396 -7.30 -0.50 -34.40
C LEU A 396 -8.79 -0.48 -34.09
N LYS A 397 -9.23 -1.37 -33.24
CA LYS A 397 -10.41 -1.15 -32.38
C LYS A 397 -9.99 -0.32 -31.14
N VAL A 398 -9.12 0.67 -31.33
CA VAL A 398 -8.66 1.49 -30.21
C VAL A 398 -9.13 2.91 -30.42
N PHE A 399 -10.02 3.33 -29.58
CA PHE A 399 -10.63 4.65 -29.53
C PHE A 399 -9.66 5.81 -29.25
N HIS A 400 -8.37 5.63 -29.25
CA HIS A 400 -7.40 6.69 -29.00
C HIS A 400 -6.24 6.66 -29.99
N LYS A 401 -6.21 7.66 -30.90
CA LYS A 401 -5.08 8.29 -31.64
C LYS A 401 -3.70 7.57 -31.67
N ARG A 402 -3.62 6.25 -31.67
CA ARG A 402 -2.34 5.54 -31.84
C ARG A 402 -2.13 5.20 -33.30
N LYS A 403 -0.91 5.50 -33.81
CA LYS A 403 -0.47 5.19 -35.17
C LYS A 403 -0.61 3.68 -35.44
N PHE A 404 -1.08 3.33 -36.64
CA PHE A 404 -1.07 1.94 -37.14
C PHE A 404 0.34 1.38 -37.05
N TYR A 405 0.56 0.29 -36.33
CA TYR A 405 1.83 -0.39 -36.36
C TYR A 405 1.66 -1.83 -36.81
N LYS A 406 2.64 -2.31 -37.58
CA LYS A 406 2.71 -3.68 -38.02
C LYS A 406 3.37 -4.50 -36.91
N LYS A 407 2.70 -5.51 -36.37
CA LYS A 407 3.26 -6.43 -35.38
C LYS A 407 3.77 -7.68 -36.07
N ARG A 408 5.06 -7.96 -35.92
CA ARG A 408 5.64 -9.23 -36.38
C ARG A 408 5.27 -10.34 -35.41
N ARG A 409 4.78 -11.47 -35.92
CA ARG A 409 4.42 -12.66 -35.16
C ARG A 409 5.12 -13.85 -35.80
N LYS A 410 5.59 -14.78 -34.96
CA LYS A 410 6.15 -16.05 -35.41
C LYS A 410 5.18 -17.16 -35.05
N ILE A 411 4.74 -17.92 -36.05
CA ILE A 411 4.00 -19.15 -35.88
C ILE A 411 5.03 -20.28 -35.87
N PHE A 412 5.18 -20.97 -34.74
CA PHE A 412 6.17 -22.03 -34.57
C PHE A 412 5.73 -23.34 -35.17
N GLN A 413 4.45 -23.62 -35.21
CA GLN A 413 3.85 -24.83 -35.74
C GLN A 413 2.45 -24.55 -36.28
N ILE A 414 2.14 -25.03 -37.46
CA ILE A 414 0.79 -25.01 -38.05
C ILE A 414 0.47 -26.42 -38.52
N LYS A 415 -0.70 -26.94 -38.13
CA LYS A 415 -1.20 -28.24 -38.56
C LYS A 415 -2.67 -28.15 -38.94
N ALA A 416 -3.01 -28.67 -40.11
CA ALA A 416 -4.37 -28.79 -40.62
C ALA A 416 -4.77 -30.24 -40.70
N ARG A 417 -6.04 -30.55 -40.46
CA ARG A 417 -6.63 -31.87 -40.65
C ARG A 417 -8.09 -31.76 -41.08
N LYS A 418 -8.53 -32.70 -41.90
CA LYS A 418 -9.94 -32.84 -42.28
C LYS A 418 -10.76 -33.36 -41.11
N LEU A 419 -11.89 -32.72 -40.82
CA LEU A 419 -12.88 -33.27 -39.88
C LEU A 419 -13.78 -34.24 -40.63
N LYS A 420 -13.90 -35.47 -40.11
CA LYS A 420 -14.93 -36.42 -40.57
C LYS A 420 -16.26 -35.96 -39.98
N ALA A 421 -17.24 -35.65 -40.83
CA ALA A 421 -18.60 -35.43 -40.39
C ALA A 421 -19.17 -36.79 -39.85
N SER A 422 -19.69 -36.82 -38.63
CA SER A 422 -20.53 -37.94 -38.20
C SER A 422 -21.87 -37.86 -38.91
N LEU A 423 -22.33 -38.94 -39.46
CA LEU A 423 -23.48 -39.09 -40.38
C LEU A 423 -24.87 -38.75 -39.79
N ASN A 424 -24.98 -38.00 -38.70
CA ASN A 424 -26.26 -37.71 -38.02
C ASN A 424 -26.76 -36.27 -38.10
N SER A 425 -26.30 -35.46 -39.04
CA SER A 425 -26.91 -34.16 -39.26
C SER A 425 -27.21 -33.97 -40.74
N SER A 426 -28.47 -33.77 -41.04
CA SER A 426 -29.05 -33.49 -42.35
C SER A 426 -28.67 -32.12 -42.94
N MET A 427 -27.43 -31.69 -42.80
CA MET A 427 -26.86 -30.50 -43.42
C MET A 427 -25.45 -30.79 -43.91
N GLY A 428 -25.21 -30.43 -45.15
CA GLY A 428 -24.07 -30.71 -45.98
C GLY A 428 -22.70 -30.77 -45.33
N THR A 429 -21.84 -31.58 -45.93
CA THR A 429 -20.44 -31.82 -45.59
C THR A 429 -19.70 -30.57 -45.13
N LEU A 430 -19.55 -30.38 -43.83
CA LEU A 430 -18.64 -29.38 -43.23
C LEU A 430 -17.23 -29.95 -43.24
N GLU A 431 -16.45 -29.59 -44.24
CA GLU A 431 -15.01 -29.83 -44.22
C GLU A 431 -14.30 -28.76 -43.39
N GLY A 432 -13.76 -29.14 -42.23
CA GLY A 432 -13.12 -28.21 -41.30
C GLY A 432 -11.59 -28.38 -41.26
N LEU A 433 -10.89 -27.28 -41.39
CA LEU A 433 -9.44 -27.17 -41.09
C LEU A 433 -9.24 -26.89 -39.62
N ASN A 434 -8.51 -27.77 -38.95
CA ASN A 434 -8.14 -27.55 -37.56
C ASN A 434 -6.70 -27.00 -37.49
N LEU A 435 -6.59 -25.71 -37.37
CA LEU A 435 -5.27 -25.01 -37.26
C LEU A 435 -4.81 -25.00 -35.81
N ARG A 436 -3.67 -25.62 -35.54
CA ARG A 436 -2.97 -25.47 -34.27
C ARG A 436 -1.80 -24.57 -34.53
N SER A 437 -1.90 -23.33 -34.12
CA SER A 437 -0.76 -22.39 -34.14
C SER A 437 -0.26 -22.15 -32.74
N VAL A 438 1.05 -22.17 -32.55
CA VAL A 438 1.72 -21.74 -31.33
C VAL A 438 2.36 -20.40 -31.66
N ILE A 439 1.88 -19.34 -31.04
CA ILE A 439 2.37 -17.98 -31.24
C ILE A 439 3.05 -17.51 -29.96
N SER A 440 4.29 -17.11 -30.06
CA SER A 440 5.03 -16.45 -28.97
C SER A 440 4.97 -14.92 -29.08
#